data_b53e7b8bd4c00f0dc9c9ebbf4e4fd331
#
_entry.id   b53e7b8bd4c00f0dc9c9ebbf4e4fd331
#
_cell.length_a   1.000
_cell.length_b   1.000
_cell.length_c   1.000
_cell.angle_alpha   90.00
_cell.angle_beta   90.00
_cell.angle_gamma   90.00
#
_symmetry.space_group_name_H-M   'P 1'
#
loop_
_entity.id
_entity.type
_entity.pdbx_description
1 polymer ?
#
loop_
_entity_poly.entity_id
_entity_poly.type
_entity_poly.pdbx_seq_one_letter_code
_entity_poly.pdbx_strand_id
1 'polypeptide(L)'
;MSVFKRIKNIMKNPEPPKMEKSILTLGPGDIAEVSLVTYEVIGRTTSVKQSETFLTLQDGNIIRYLKIEQREKLYYKLYSPIDGRLDSIHEIPSTIEMDDVMYHLEDQYACYVSVIGHTPFSAAGEQHIWEFQSDNRKLLRIEWQDGRMMMYEGEAVLPADVQVIRAT
;
A
#
# COMPACT_ATOMS: atom_id res chain seq x y z
N MET A 1 2.13 41.37 -37.86
CA MET A 1 2.68 40.33 -36.95
C MET A 1 3.39 39.30 -37.74
N SER A 2 4.70 39.18 -37.56
CA SER A 2 5.46 38.24 -38.34
C SER A 2 5.23 36.83 -37.85
N VAL A 3 5.05 35.93 -38.79
CA VAL A 3 4.96 34.48 -38.59
C VAL A 3 6.13 33.94 -37.75
N PHE A 4 7.28 34.61 -37.79
CA PHE A 4 8.48 34.29 -37.02
C PHE A 4 8.31 34.44 -35.50
N LYS A 5 7.47 35.35 -35.02
CA LYS A 5 7.18 35.51 -33.59
C LYS A 5 6.33 34.37 -33.07
N ARG A 6 5.44 33.81 -33.88
CA ARG A 6 4.64 32.62 -33.56
C ARG A 6 5.49 31.36 -33.51
N ILE A 7 6.41 31.23 -34.43
CA ILE A 7 7.32 30.07 -34.50
C ILE A 7 8.29 30.06 -33.33
N LYS A 8 8.77 31.24 -32.89
CA LYS A 8 9.62 31.37 -31.69
C LYS A 8 8.95 30.95 -30.38
N ASN A 9 7.64 31.15 -30.29
CA ASN A 9 6.88 30.73 -29.11
C ASN A 9 6.58 29.22 -29.12
N ILE A 10 6.53 28.61 -30.30
CA ILE A 10 6.35 27.15 -30.46
C ILE A 10 7.66 26.41 -30.23
N MET A 11 8.80 27.07 -30.49
CA MET A 11 10.15 26.52 -30.33
C MET A 11 10.76 26.79 -28.93
N LYS A 12 10.09 27.47 -28.04
CA LYS A 12 10.48 27.47 -26.63
C LYS A 12 10.41 26.02 -26.16
N ASN A 13 11.58 25.47 -25.84
CA ASN A 13 11.66 24.14 -25.23
C ASN A 13 10.53 24.00 -24.23
N PRO A 14 9.65 23.01 -24.40
CA PRO A 14 8.69 22.69 -23.32
C PRO A 14 9.51 22.47 -22.06
N GLU A 15 9.03 23.01 -20.95
CA GLU A 15 9.61 22.68 -19.65
C GLU A 15 9.76 21.15 -19.59
N PRO A 16 10.94 20.63 -19.17
CA PRO A 16 11.08 19.18 -19.03
C PRO A 16 9.91 18.69 -18.19
N PRO A 17 9.23 17.61 -18.61
CA PRO A 17 8.11 17.09 -17.86
C PRO A 17 8.58 16.89 -16.43
N LYS A 18 7.86 17.48 -15.45
CA LYS A 18 8.10 17.21 -14.06
C LYS A 18 8.03 15.69 -13.92
N MET A 19 9.11 15.08 -13.43
CA MET A 19 9.10 13.65 -13.16
C MET A 19 7.94 13.37 -12.23
N GLU A 20 6.89 12.77 -12.78
CA GLU A 20 5.78 12.30 -11.97
C GLU A 20 6.32 11.25 -10.99
N LYS A 21 6.05 11.44 -9.71
CA LYS A 21 6.38 10.41 -8.73
C LYS A 21 5.65 9.14 -9.11
N SER A 22 6.38 8.04 -9.14
CA SER A 22 5.75 6.74 -9.30
C SER A 22 4.97 6.39 -8.02
N ILE A 23 4.02 5.48 -8.14
CA ILE A 23 3.30 4.93 -6.99
C ILE A 23 4.24 4.38 -5.91
N LEU A 24 5.44 3.92 -6.30
CA LEU A 24 6.45 3.38 -5.39
C LEU A 24 7.11 4.43 -4.49
N THR A 25 7.03 5.71 -4.86
CA THR A 25 7.71 6.80 -4.15
C THR A 25 6.75 7.75 -3.45
N LEU A 26 5.45 7.46 -3.46
CA LEU A 26 4.46 8.29 -2.78
C LEU A 26 4.71 8.32 -1.27
N GLY A 27 4.48 9.46 -0.69
CA GLY A 27 4.60 9.71 0.73
C GLY A 27 3.55 10.69 1.24
N PRO A 28 3.62 11.08 2.53
CA PRO A 28 2.63 11.96 3.13
C PRO A 28 2.41 13.24 2.33
N GLY A 29 1.14 13.59 2.10
CA GLY A 29 0.71 14.74 1.31
C GLY A 29 0.40 14.44 -0.15
N ASP A 30 0.84 13.31 -0.68
CA ASP A 30 0.51 12.87 -2.03
C ASP A 30 -0.93 12.36 -2.10
N ILE A 31 -1.51 12.33 -3.28
CA ILE A 31 -2.90 11.87 -3.51
C ILE A 31 -2.90 10.76 -4.55
N ALA A 32 -3.57 9.67 -4.20
CA ALA A 32 -3.75 8.52 -5.05
C ALA A 32 -5.23 8.16 -5.16
N GLU A 33 -5.61 7.60 -6.31
CA GLU A 33 -6.92 7.00 -6.51
C GLU A 33 -6.77 5.48 -6.56
N VAL A 34 -7.59 4.80 -5.78
CA VAL A 34 -7.64 3.34 -5.76
C VAL A 34 -9.11 2.92 -5.87
N SER A 35 -9.43 2.13 -6.89
CA SER A 35 -10.79 1.64 -7.14
C SER A 35 -11.83 2.78 -7.13
N LEU A 36 -11.52 3.88 -7.83
CA LEU A 36 -12.35 5.08 -7.98
C LEU A 36 -12.53 5.90 -6.69
N VAL A 37 -11.81 5.61 -5.63
CA VAL A 37 -11.80 6.41 -4.41
C VAL A 37 -10.50 7.19 -4.32
N THR A 38 -10.61 8.49 -4.06
CA THR A 38 -9.46 9.39 -3.89
C THR A 38 -9.02 9.40 -2.43
N TYR A 39 -7.74 9.12 -2.21
CA TYR A 39 -7.13 9.08 -0.89
C TYR A 39 -5.96 10.06 -0.79
N GLU A 40 -5.80 10.65 0.39
CA GLU A 40 -4.54 11.26 0.78
C GLU A 40 -3.61 10.18 1.34
N VAL A 41 -2.36 10.16 0.89
CA VAL A 41 -1.32 9.33 1.49
C VAL A 41 -0.86 10.04 2.77
N ILE A 42 -0.96 9.35 3.91
CA ILE A 42 -0.57 9.91 5.21
C ILE A 42 0.62 9.18 5.84
N GLY A 43 1.00 8.05 5.29
CA GLY A 43 2.14 7.28 5.78
C GLY A 43 2.63 6.27 4.78
N ARG A 44 3.85 5.80 5.01
CA ARG A 44 4.53 4.81 4.17
C ARG A 44 5.39 3.90 5.01
N THR A 45 5.20 2.61 4.83
CA THR A 45 6.05 1.55 5.37
C THR A 45 6.74 0.84 4.22
N THR A 46 8.05 0.69 4.29
CA THR A 46 8.84 0.09 3.20
C THR A 46 9.69 -1.05 3.72
N SER A 47 9.63 -2.20 3.03
CA SER A 47 10.56 -3.30 3.20
C SER A 47 11.35 -3.51 1.91
N VAL A 48 12.61 -3.09 1.90
CA VAL A 48 13.47 -3.20 0.72
C VAL A 48 13.72 -4.66 0.36
N LYS A 49 13.97 -5.51 1.36
CA LYS A 49 14.26 -6.94 1.16
C LYS A 49 13.10 -7.70 0.52
N GLN A 50 11.86 -7.33 0.87
CA GLN A 50 10.66 -7.95 0.31
C GLN A 50 10.14 -7.24 -0.94
N SER A 51 10.78 -6.13 -1.35
CA SER A 51 10.30 -5.26 -2.45
C SER A 51 8.85 -4.85 -2.25
N GLU A 52 8.51 -4.45 -1.04
CA GLU A 52 7.15 -4.21 -0.59
C GLU A 52 7.01 -2.80 -0.04
N THR A 53 5.98 -2.11 -0.46
CA THR A 53 5.57 -0.81 0.07
C THR A 53 4.13 -0.91 0.56
N PHE A 54 3.87 -0.36 1.75
CA PHE A 54 2.56 -0.37 2.38
C PHE A 54 2.18 1.07 2.68
N LEU A 55 1.32 1.66 1.84
CA LEU A 55 0.86 3.03 1.97
C LEU A 55 -0.32 3.13 2.91
N THR A 56 -0.28 4.07 3.84
CA THR A 56 -1.45 4.44 4.64
C THR A 56 -2.24 5.50 3.89
N LEU A 57 -3.48 5.19 3.57
CA LEU A 57 -4.40 6.01 2.79
C LEU A 57 -5.55 6.50 3.67
N GLN A 58 -5.94 7.75 3.50
CA GLN A 58 -7.04 8.35 4.23
C GLN A 58 -8.05 9.00 3.30
N ASP A 59 -9.33 8.70 3.53
CA ASP A 59 -10.48 9.36 2.95
C ASP A 59 -11.43 9.75 4.10
N GLY A 60 -11.41 11.03 4.53
CA GLY A 60 -12.16 11.45 5.71
C GLY A 60 -11.73 10.68 6.96
N ASN A 61 -12.65 9.94 7.55
CA ASN A 61 -12.38 9.08 8.72
C ASN A 61 -11.99 7.65 8.35
N ILE A 62 -11.94 7.34 7.06
CA ILE A 62 -11.68 5.99 6.58
C ILE A 62 -10.19 5.83 6.34
N ILE A 63 -9.60 4.81 6.94
CA ILE A 63 -8.22 4.41 6.71
C ILE A 63 -8.20 3.12 5.92
N ARG A 64 -7.33 3.08 4.90
CA ARG A 64 -7.04 1.92 4.07
C ARG A 64 -5.53 1.80 3.91
N TYR A 65 -5.09 0.62 3.54
CA TYR A 65 -3.67 0.36 3.29
C TYR A 65 -3.51 -0.25 1.91
N LEU A 66 -2.64 0.34 1.10
CA LEU A 66 -2.31 -0.19 -0.21
C LEU A 66 -0.95 -0.88 -0.13
N LYS A 67 -0.95 -2.19 -0.29
CA LYS A 67 0.26 -2.98 -0.41
C LYS A 67 0.69 -3.01 -1.87
N ILE A 68 1.93 -2.66 -2.14
CA ILE A 68 2.53 -2.67 -3.47
C ILE A 68 3.71 -3.63 -3.43
N GLU A 69 3.65 -4.68 -4.22
CA GLU A 69 4.76 -5.61 -4.43
C GLU A 69 5.39 -5.34 -5.79
N GLN A 70 6.69 -5.10 -5.78
CA GLN A 70 7.46 -4.99 -7.01
C GLN A 70 8.13 -6.32 -7.33
N ARG A 71 7.63 -6.98 -8.37
CA ARG A 71 8.21 -8.19 -8.96
C ARG A 71 8.53 -7.91 -10.43
N GLU A 72 8.17 -8.80 -11.34
CA GLU A 72 8.24 -8.55 -12.80
C GLU A 72 7.37 -7.36 -13.21
N LYS A 73 6.27 -7.16 -12.49
CA LYS A 73 5.35 -6.02 -12.57
C LYS A 73 4.93 -5.61 -11.17
N LEU A 74 4.12 -4.58 -11.03
CA LEU A 74 3.55 -4.15 -9.77
C LEU A 74 2.26 -4.92 -9.47
N TYR A 75 2.15 -5.43 -8.26
CA TYR A 75 0.96 -6.08 -7.72
C TYR A 75 0.41 -5.26 -6.57
N TYR A 76 -0.90 -5.07 -6.56
CA TYR A 76 -1.60 -4.25 -5.57
C TYR A 76 -2.60 -5.05 -4.77
N LYS A 77 -2.63 -4.79 -3.47
CA LYS A 77 -3.65 -5.31 -2.55
C LYS A 77 -4.13 -4.16 -1.68
N LEU A 78 -5.45 -4.02 -1.54
CA LEU A 78 -6.04 -3.00 -0.69
C LEU A 78 -6.61 -3.64 0.57
N TYR A 79 -6.20 -3.13 1.72
CA TYR A 79 -6.55 -3.67 3.03
C TYR A 79 -7.33 -2.66 3.86
N SER A 80 -8.23 -3.18 4.68
CA SER A 80 -8.92 -2.46 5.74
C SER A 80 -8.48 -3.00 7.08
N PRO A 81 -8.18 -2.15 8.08
CA PRO A 81 -7.88 -2.64 9.41
C PRO A 81 -9.12 -3.28 10.03
N ILE A 82 -8.92 -4.37 10.75
CA ILE A 82 -9.97 -5.06 11.48
C ILE A 82 -9.53 -5.31 12.91
N ASP A 83 -10.52 -5.38 13.82
CA ASP A 83 -10.28 -5.79 15.18
C ASP A 83 -10.10 -7.30 15.22
N GLY A 84 -8.92 -7.75 15.62
CA GLY A 84 -8.63 -9.16 15.78
C GLY A 84 -7.78 -9.36 17.01
N ARG A 85 -8.04 -10.47 17.72
CA ARG A 85 -7.23 -10.91 18.84
C ARG A 85 -6.76 -12.33 18.61
N LEU A 86 -5.44 -12.49 18.62
CA LEU A 86 -4.79 -13.76 18.80
C LEU A 86 -3.96 -13.65 20.08
N ASP A 87 -4.03 -14.65 20.92
CA ASP A 87 -3.41 -14.60 22.25
C ASP A 87 -1.88 -14.66 22.20
N SER A 88 -1.32 -15.15 21.06
CA SER A 88 0.12 -15.25 20.87
C SER A 88 0.48 -15.38 19.39
N ILE A 89 1.62 -14.81 18.97
CA ILE A 89 2.17 -15.02 17.64
C ILE A 89 2.63 -16.46 17.40
N HIS A 90 2.87 -17.22 18.48
CA HIS A 90 3.26 -18.63 18.39
C HIS A 90 2.07 -19.55 18.09
N GLU A 91 0.86 -19.03 18.19
CA GLU A 91 -0.39 -19.77 18.02
C GLU A 91 -1.14 -19.40 16.76
N ILE A 92 -0.48 -18.78 15.78
CA ILE A 92 -1.14 -18.43 14.52
C ILE A 92 -1.39 -19.71 13.74
N PRO A 93 -2.67 -20.11 13.60
CA PRO A 93 -3.00 -21.35 12.90
C PRO A 93 -2.84 -21.18 11.39
N SER A 94 -2.74 -22.30 10.68
CA SER A 94 -2.68 -22.33 9.21
C SER A 94 -4.04 -22.04 8.55
N THR A 95 -5.11 -22.05 9.32
CA THR A 95 -6.48 -21.80 8.86
C THR A 95 -7.21 -20.95 9.89
N ILE A 96 -7.84 -19.87 9.43
CA ILE A 96 -8.61 -18.94 10.27
C ILE A 96 -10.00 -18.77 9.66
N GLU A 97 -11.04 -18.97 10.48
CA GLU A 97 -12.41 -18.67 10.09
C GLU A 97 -12.81 -17.31 10.67
N MET A 98 -13.32 -16.43 9.79
CA MET A 98 -13.78 -15.10 10.17
C MET A 98 -14.99 -14.72 9.32
N ASP A 99 -16.10 -14.33 9.99
CA ASP A 99 -17.34 -13.92 9.32
C ASP A 99 -17.82 -14.95 8.27
N ASP A 100 -17.82 -16.23 8.65
CA ASP A 100 -18.16 -17.38 7.79
C ASP A 100 -17.23 -17.58 6.56
N VAL A 101 -16.06 -16.92 6.56
CA VAL A 101 -15.03 -17.08 5.53
C VAL A 101 -13.84 -17.83 6.12
N MET A 102 -13.43 -18.88 5.42
CA MET A 102 -12.26 -19.67 5.76
C MET A 102 -11.03 -19.17 5.01
N TYR A 103 -10.02 -18.73 5.78
CA TYR A 103 -8.75 -18.26 5.24
C TYR A 103 -7.66 -19.31 5.47
N HIS A 104 -6.86 -19.55 4.45
CA HIS A 104 -5.74 -20.51 4.47
C HIS A 104 -4.41 -19.76 4.37
N LEU A 105 -3.43 -20.13 5.18
CA LEU A 105 -2.11 -19.53 5.16
C LEU A 105 -1.41 -19.78 3.82
N GLU A 106 -1.03 -18.69 3.16
CA GLU A 106 -0.32 -18.71 1.88
C GLU A 106 1.16 -18.36 2.02
N ASP A 107 1.50 -17.45 2.95
CA ASP A 107 2.86 -16.99 3.13
C ASP A 107 3.10 -16.53 4.57
N GLN A 108 4.34 -16.69 5.01
CA GLN A 108 4.81 -16.27 6.32
C GLN A 108 6.26 -15.83 6.21
N TYR A 109 6.56 -14.63 6.66
CA TYR A 109 7.91 -14.09 6.58
C TYR A 109 8.19 -13.05 7.65
N ALA A 110 9.48 -12.79 7.87
CA ALA A 110 9.96 -11.69 8.69
C ALA A 110 10.72 -10.69 7.81
N CYS A 111 10.54 -9.41 8.06
CA CYS A 111 11.24 -8.35 7.34
C CYS A 111 11.50 -7.15 8.23
N TYR A 112 12.54 -6.39 7.89
CA TYR A 112 12.79 -5.09 8.51
C TYR A 112 12.10 -4.00 7.71
N VAL A 113 11.35 -3.12 8.39
CA VAL A 113 10.63 -2.03 7.76
C VAL A 113 11.13 -0.67 8.21
N SER A 114 11.09 0.29 7.29
CA SER A 114 11.25 1.72 7.55
C SER A 114 9.90 2.40 7.44
N VAL A 115 9.67 3.46 8.21
CA VAL A 115 8.37 4.15 8.27
C VAL A 115 8.52 5.65 8.10
N ILE A 116 7.52 6.27 7.45
CA ILE A 116 7.39 7.72 7.32
C ILE A 116 5.92 8.08 7.55
N GLY A 117 5.67 9.13 8.34
CA GLY A 117 4.31 9.61 8.60
C GLY A 117 3.50 8.69 9.51
N HIS A 118 2.19 8.63 9.26
CA HIS A 118 1.25 7.81 10.04
C HIS A 118 1.20 6.39 9.50
N THR A 119 1.74 5.46 10.25
CA THR A 119 1.84 4.04 9.89
C THR A 119 1.25 3.17 10.99
N PRO A 120 0.85 1.90 10.68
CA PRO A 120 0.28 1.01 11.69
C PRO A 120 1.19 0.81 12.90
N PHE A 121 2.49 0.71 12.66
CA PHE A 121 3.50 0.70 13.70
C PHE A 121 4.32 1.98 13.57
N SER A 122 4.46 2.71 14.67
CA SER A 122 5.04 4.07 14.65
C SER A 122 6.54 4.13 14.51
N ALA A 123 7.23 3.00 14.51
CA ALA A 123 8.68 2.92 14.44
C ALA A 123 9.15 1.88 13.42
N ALA A 124 10.34 2.14 12.86
CA ALA A 124 11.06 1.14 12.09
C ALA A 124 11.40 -0.08 12.97
N GLY A 125 11.48 -1.24 12.39
CA GLY A 125 11.79 -2.46 13.11
C GLY A 125 11.52 -3.73 12.33
N GLU A 126 11.73 -4.85 13.00
CA GLU A 126 11.44 -6.16 12.44
C GLU A 126 9.96 -6.51 12.62
N GLN A 127 9.33 -6.87 11.53
CA GLN A 127 7.95 -7.36 11.51
C GLN A 127 7.89 -8.83 11.16
N HIS A 128 6.94 -9.54 11.78
CA HIS A 128 6.51 -10.86 11.37
C HIS A 128 5.16 -10.74 10.69
N ILE A 129 5.01 -11.37 9.52
CA ILE A 129 3.85 -11.22 8.65
C ILE A 129 3.32 -12.59 8.26
N TRP A 130 1.99 -12.73 8.34
CA TRP A 130 1.25 -13.91 7.88
C TRP A 130 0.20 -13.46 6.88
N GLU A 131 0.20 -14.07 5.72
CA GLU A 131 -0.76 -13.77 4.65
C GLU A 131 -1.62 -14.99 4.38
N PHE A 132 -2.92 -14.77 4.37
CA PHE A 132 -3.96 -15.77 4.18
C PHE A 132 -4.82 -15.41 2.98
N GLN A 133 -5.39 -16.43 2.36
CA GLN A 133 -6.37 -16.26 1.28
C GLN A 133 -7.51 -17.24 1.43
N SER A 134 -8.75 -16.79 1.12
CA SER A 134 -9.92 -17.64 1.05
C SER A 134 -10.09 -18.23 -0.35
N ASP A 135 -10.99 -19.22 -0.48
CA ASP A 135 -11.29 -19.85 -1.77
C ASP A 135 -11.86 -18.88 -2.80
N ASN A 136 -12.58 -17.83 -2.35
CA ASN A 136 -13.08 -16.76 -3.21
C ASN A 136 -12.17 -15.52 -3.24
N ARG A 137 -10.88 -15.70 -2.98
CA ARG A 137 -9.80 -14.72 -3.12
C ARG A 137 -9.87 -13.50 -2.18
N LYS A 138 -10.59 -13.60 -1.08
CA LYS A 138 -10.48 -12.63 -0.01
C LYS A 138 -9.15 -12.81 0.71
N LEU A 139 -8.57 -11.71 1.18
CA LEU A 139 -7.26 -11.69 1.82
C LEU A 139 -7.40 -11.36 3.31
N LEU A 140 -6.55 -11.99 4.11
CA LEU A 140 -6.35 -11.67 5.51
C LEU A 140 -4.85 -11.52 5.74
N ARG A 141 -4.44 -10.45 6.41
CA ARG A 141 -3.04 -10.20 6.76
C ARG A 141 -2.92 -9.96 8.25
N ILE A 142 -1.92 -10.58 8.85
CA ILE A 142 -1.54 -10.36 10.25
C ILE A 142 -0.12 -9.85 10.28
N GLU A 143 0.11 -8.78 11.04
CA GLU A 143 1.43 -8.21 11.28
C GLU A 143 1.70 -8.15 12.77
N TRP A 144 2.93 -8.44 13.15
CA TRP A 144 3.39 -8.32 14.52
C TRP A 144 4.71 -7.57 14.57
N GLN A 145 4.79 -6.61 15.50
CA GLN A 145 6.01 -5.85 15.77
C GLN A 145 6.03 -5.45 17.25
N ASP A 146 7.11 -5.76 17.94
CA ASP A 146 7.36 -5.35 19.33
C ASP A 146 6.19 -5.59 20.30
N GLY A 147 5.59 -6.78 20.23
CA GLY A 147 4.48 -7.18 21.10
C GLY A 147 3.11 -6.66 20.69
N ARG A 148 3.00 -5.96 19.56
CA ARG A 148 1.74 -5.44 19.03
C ARG A 148 1.35 -6.19 17.76
N MET A 149 0.08 -6.47 17.64
CA MET A 149 -0.49 -7.17 16.48
C MET A 149 -1.48 -6.27 15.77
N MET A 150 -1.44 -6.29 14.44
CA MET A 150 -2.41 -5.67 13.56
C MET A 150 -2.99 -6.73 12.63
N MET A 151 -4.29 -6.63 12.36
CA MET A 151 -4.98 -7.49 11.40
C MET A 151 -5.68 -6.66 10.34
N TYR A 152 -5.71 -7.20 9.13
CA TYR A 152 -6.32 -6.55 7.98
C TYR A 152 -7.07 -7.57 7.14
N GLU A 153 -8.22 -7.17 6.63
CA GLU A 153 -8.88 -7.88 5.54
C GLU A 153 -8.71 -7.09 4.25
N GLY A 154 -8.65 -7.77 3.12
CA GLY A 154 -8.38 -7.10 1.87
C GLY A 154 -8.74 -7.87 0.64
N GLU A 155 -8.39 -7.28 -0.48
CA GLU A 155 -8.60 -7.82 -1.81
C GLU A 155 -7.49 -7.38 -2.77
N ALA A 156 -7.25 -8.17 -3.80
CA ALA A 156 -6.35 -7.77 -4.88
C ALA A 156 -6.99 -6.64 -5.69
N VAL A 157 -6.16 -5.70 -6.15
CA VAL A 157 -6.58 -4.57 -6.97
C VAL A 157 -5.86 -4.63 -8.31
N LEU A 158 -6.59 -4.41 -9.40
CA LEU A 158 -6.00 -4.36 -10.73
C LEU A 158 -5.11 -3.12 -10.89
N PRO A 159 -3.98 -3.20 -11.61
CA PRO A 159 -3.12 -2.05 -11.86
C PRO A 159 -3.84 -0.86 -12.49
N ALA A 160 -4.83 -1.12 -13.35
CA ALA A 160 -5.65 -0.07 -13.97
C ALA A 160 -6.50 0.72 -12.98
N ASP A 161 -6.75 0.18 -11.79
CA ASP A 161 -7.56 0.80 -10.73
C ASP A 161 -6.71 1.59 -9.72
N VAL A 162 -5.41 1.74 -9.96
CA VAL A 162 -4.49 2.50 -9.11
C VAL A 162 -3.87 3.63 -9.93
N GLN A 163 -4.04 4.87 -9.48
CA GLN A 163 -3.53 6.06 -10.16
C GLN A 163 -2.93 7.05 -9.17
N VAL A 164 -1.82 7.68 -9.56
CA VAL A 164 -1.28 8.84 -8.86
C VAL A 164 -2.01 10.08 -9.36
N ILE A 165 -2.71 10.79 -8.47
CA ILE A 165 -3.47 11.99 -8.83
C ILE A 165 -2.62 13.24 -8.64
N ARG A 166 -1.91 13.34 -7.51
CA ARG A 166 -1.01 14.45 -7.22
C ARG A 166 0.15 13.95 -6.37
N ALA A 167 1.36 14.34 -6.79
CA ALA A 167 2.58 14.10 -6.04
C ALA A 167 3.30 15.43 -5.81
N THR A 168 3.69 15.69 -4.58
CA THR A 168 4.43 16.91 -4.19
C THR A 168 5.93 16.70 -4.14
#